data_9640400771770f958df1f20d9eef3e30
#
_entry.id   9640400771770f958df1f20d9eef3e30
#
_cell.length_a   1.000
_cell.length_b   1.000
_cell.length_c   1.000
_cell.angle_alpha   90.00
_cell.angle_beta   90.00
_cell.angle_gamma   90.00
#
_symmetry.space_group_name_H-M   'P 1'
#
loop_
_entity.id
_entity.type
_entity.pdbx_description
1 polymer ?
#
loop_
_entity_poly.entity_id
_entity_poly.type
_entity_poly.pdbx_seq_one_letter_code
_entity_poly.pdbx_strand_id
1 'polypeptide(L)'
;MVAQSILSGEAKAGEKALVIGGGLIGCETAEFLAAQGSDVTILELQPELAKDMESRTRRYLMQRLREYGTRILTGTQVLEVTEEGKVKAKFPSGSERWLDDFDTLVIAVGYRAENALAAELEEMGCPCVRVGDCASVGKILTAIESGFQAGCSIK
;
A
#
# COMPACT_ATOMS: atom_id res chain seq x y z
N MET A 1 -4.43 6.88 -8.17
CA MET A 1 -2.99 6.55 -8.41
C MET A 1 -2.56 5.42 -7.51
N VAL A 2 -1.54 4.65 -7.87
CA VAL A 2 -0.92 3.70 -6.95
C VAL A 2 0.21 4.37 -6.16
N ALA A 3 0.41 3.98 -4.91
CA ALA A 3 1.41 4.57 -4.03
C ALA A 3 2.83 4.57 -4.64
N GLN A 4 3.20 3.50 -5.33
CA GLN A 4 4.51 3.37 -5.96
C GLN A 4 4.81 4.47 -6.99
N SER A 5 3.82 4.84 -7.84
CA SER A 5 4.02 5.90 -8.84
C SER A 5 4.33 7.26 -8.21
N ILE A 6 3.81 7.51 -7.01
CA ILE A 6 4.11 8.74 -6.26
C ILE A 6 5.52 8.68 -5.67
N LEU A 7 5.88 7.56 -5.03
CA LEU A 7 7.18 7.40 -4.40
C LEU A 7 8.34 7.37 -5.42
N SER A 8 8.10 6.86 -6.64
CA SER A 8 9.06 6.89 -7.74
C SER A 8 9.16 8.25 -8.45
N GLY A 9 8.23 9.17 -8.16
CA GLY A 9 8.18 10.49 -8.82
C GLY A 9 7.54 10.47 -10.21
N GLU A 10 6.96 9.36 -10.64
CA GLU A 10 6.23 9.24 -11.91
C GLU A 10 4.89 9.99 -11.89
N ALA A 11 4.30 10.13 -10.70
CA ALA A 11 3.06 10.87 -10.48
C ALA A 11 3.24 11.91 -9.37
N LYS A 12 2.54 13.03 -9.51
CA LYS A 12 2.47 14.07 -8.47
C LYS A 12 1.09 14.09 -7.86
N ALA A 13 1.02 14.24 -6.54
CA ALA A 13 -0.22 14.51 -5.84
C ALA A 13 -0.55 16.01 -5.87
N GLY A 14 -1.82 16.31 -5.68
CA GLY A 14 -2.30 17.66 -5.48
C GLY A 14 -2.23 18.12 -4.02
N GLU A 15 -3.10 19.07 -3.66
CA GLU A 15 -3.09 19.67 -2.33
C GLU A 15 -3.75 18.78 -1.26
N LYS A 16 -4.74 17.97 -1.64
CA LYS A 16 -5.50 17.11 -0.72
C LYS A 16 -5.45 15.65 -1.19
N ALA A 17 -4.83 14.80 -0.40
CA ALA A 17 -4.68 13.40 -0.74
C ALA A 17 -5.47 12.47 0.20
N LEU A 18 -6.22 11.54 -0.40
CA LEU A 18 -6.86 10.43 0.31
C LEU A 18 -6.08 9.14 0.04
N VAL A 19 -5.49 8.55 1.06
CA VAL A 19 -4.74 7.29 0.99
C VAL A 19 -5.62 6.16 1.49
N ILE A 20 -5.91 5.18 0.64
CA ILE A 20 -6.63 3.96 1.00
C ILE A 20 -5.61 2.86 1.31
N GLY A 21 -5.61 2.42 2.56
CA GLY A 21 -4.68 1.43 3.12
C GLY A 21 -3.62 2.07 3.99
N GLY A 22 -3.61 1.69 5.26
CA GLY A 22 -2.68 2.17 6.28
C GLY A 22 -1.60 1.14 6.65
N GLY A 23 -1.25 0.25 5.73
CA GLY A 23 -0.07 -0.60 5.85
C GLY A 23 1.23 0.21 5.76
N LEU A 24 2.39 -0.48 5.72
CA LEU A 24 3.70 0.17 5.65
C LEU A 24 3.76 1.19 4.50
N ILE A 25 3.48 0.76 3.28
CA ILE A 25 3.57 1.60 2.07
C ILE A 25 2.59 2.77 2.12
N GLY A 26 1.35 2.54 2.57
CA GLY A 26 0.36 3.62 2.68
C GLY A 26 0.78 4.69 3.67
N CYS A 27 1.33 4.29 4.82
CA CYS A 27 1.83 5.22 5.83
C CYS A 27 3.07 5.99 5.35
N GLU A 28 4.02 5.32 4.67
CA GLU A 28 5.21 5.97 4.10
C GLU A 28 4.84 6.94 2.96
N THR A 29 3.87 6.56 2.11
CA THR A 29 3.36 7.45 1.07
C THR A 29 2.64 8.65 1.67
N ALA A 30 1.82 8.45 2.69
CA ALA A 30 1.14 9.54 3.39
C ALA A 30 2.13 10.50 4.05
N GLU A 31 3.17 9.99 4.70
CA GLU A 31 4.25 10.80 5.26
C GLU A 31 4.97 11.62 4.18
N PHE A 32 5.33 10.97 3.07
CA PHE A 32 5.99 11.64 1.95
C PHE A 32 5.16 12.79 1.39
N LEU A 33 3.86 12.58 1.18
CA LEU A 33 2.95 13.61 0.68
C LEU A 33 2.75 14.75 1.69
N ALA A 34 2.55 14.42 2.95
CA ALA A 34 2.39 15.40 4.03
C ALA A 34 3.65 16.24 4.23
N ALA A 35 4.84 15.65 4.10
CA ALA A 35 6.12 16.37 4.14
C ALA A 35 6.28 17.34 2.95
N GLN A 36 5.59 17.12 1.83
CA GLN A 36 5.54 18.03 0.69
C GLN A 36 4.44 19.10 0.80
N GLY A 37 3.67 19.09 1.88
CA GLY A 37 2.64 20.08 2.18
C GLY A 37 1.23 19.71 1.77
N SER A 38 0.98 18.48 1.32
CA SER A 38 -0.39 18.01 1.07
C SER A 38 -1.16 17.77 2.37
N ASP A 39 -2.44 18.12 2.41
CA ASP A 39 -3.39 17.69 3.46
C ASP A 39 -3.76 16.23 3.22
N VAL A 40 -3.31 15.33 4.10
CA VAL A 40 -3.42 13.89 3.88
C VAL A 40 -4.40 13.26 4.84
N THR A 41 -5.32 12.44 4.29
CA THR A 41 -6.20 11.57 5.06
C THR A 41 -5.89 10.11 4.73
N ILE A 42 -5.72 9.26 5.75
CA ILE A 42 -5.55 7.81 5.60
C ILE A 42 -6.83 7.10 6.02
N LEU A 43 -7.35 6.24 5.15
CA LEU A 43 -8.41 5.26 5.49
C LEU A 43 -7.78 3.89 5.70
N GLU A 44 -8.03 3.28 6.84
CA GLU A 44 -7.55 1.93 7.17
C GLU A 44 -8.68 1.09 7.77
N LEU A 45 -8.84 -0.12 7.24
CA LEU A 45 -9.83 -1.09 7.71
C LEU A 45 -9.48 -1.64 9.10
N GLN A 46 -8.19 -1.87 9.35
CA GLN A 46 -7.70 -2.38 10.62
C GLN A 46 -7.76 -1.30 11.71
N PRO A 47 -7.79 -1.68 12.99
CA PRO A 47 -7.80 -0.69 14.08
C PRO A 47 -6.46 0.05 14.25
N GLU A 48 -5.39 -0.44 13.61
CA GLU A 48 -4.04 0.08 13.73
C GLU A 48 -3.35 0.23 12.39
N LEU A 49 -2.58 1.32 12.22
CA LEU A 49 -1.72 1.53 11.06
C LEU A 49 -0.41 0.76 11.19
N ALA A 50 0.17 0.37 10.04
CA ALA A 50 1.51 -0.23 9.91
C ALA A 50 1.76 -1.35 10.96
N LYS A 51 0.79 -2.23 11.17
CA LYS A 51 0.81 -3.28 12.21
C LYS A 51 2.04 -4.19 12.11
N ASP A 52 2.51 -4.45 10.89
CA ASP A 52 3.63 -5.35 10.62
C ASP A 52 5.00 -4.66 10.65
N MET A 53 5.03 -3.38 11.03
CA MET A 53 6.28 -2.63 11.21
C MET A 53 6.87 -2.90 12.61
N GLU A 54 8.21 -2.88 12.70
CA GLU A 54 8.90 -2.93 13.99
C GLU A 54 8.44 -1.75 14.89
N SER A 55 8.20 -2.02 16.16
CA SER A 55 7.49 -1.12 17.08
C SER A 55 8.17 0.25 17.28
N ARG A 56 9.51 0.31 17.28
CA ARG A 56 10.25 1.56 17.42
C ARG A 56 10.10 2.41 16.16
N THR A 57 10.31 1.83 15.00
CA THR A 57 10.19 2.49 13.70
C THR A 57 8.76 2.99 13.49
N ARG A 58 7.76 2.15 13.81
CA ARG A 58 6.35 2.51 13.77
C ARG A 58 6.04 3.73 14.64
N ARG A 59 6.60 3.80 15.86
CA ARG A 59 6.39 4.94 16.75
C ARG A 59 6.85 6.25 16.14
N TYR A 60 8.02 6.28 15.51
CA TYR A 60 8.55 7.46 14.83
C TYR A 60 7.69 7.86 13.63
N LEU A 61 7.26 6.90 12.82
CA LEU A 61 6.37 7.17 11.70
C LEU A 61 5.04 7.76 12.16
N MET A 62 4.41 7.18 13.19
CA MET A 62 3.16 7.71 13.76
C MET A 62 3.34 9.10 14.37
N GLN A 63 4.48 9.40 14.95
CA GLN A 63 4.79 10.74 15.44
C GLN A 63 4.85 11.73 14.29
N ARG A 64 5.60 11.46 13.23
CA ARG A 64 5.72 12.34 12.06
C ARG A 64 4.38 12.57 11.36
N LEU A 65 3.58 11.53 11.14
CA LEU A 65 2.24 11.68 10.59
C LEU A 65 1.37 12.66 11.41
N ARG A 66 1.47 12.61 12.74
CA ARG A 66 0.77 13.57 13.62
C ARG A 66 1.33 14.98 13.51
N GLU A 67 2.65 15.13 13.48
CA GLU A 67 3.32 16.42 13.33
C GLU A 67 2.96 17.13 12.03
N TYR A 68 2.77 16.36 10.94
CA TYR A 68 2.26 16.86 9.66
C TYR A 68 0.73 17.07 9.63
N GLY A 69 0.01 16.77 10.70
CA GLY A 69 -1.43 16.93 10.76
C GLY A 69 -2.23 15.90 9.96
N THR A 70 -1.62 14.78 9.57
CA THR A 70 -2.30 13.72 8.82
C THR A 70 -3.53 13.21 9.56
N ARG A 71 -4.68 13.22 8.90
CA ARG A 71 -5.93 12.67 9.44
C ARG A 71 -5.95 11.16 9.27
N ILE A 72 -6.15 10.43 10.36
CA ILE A 72 -6.13 8.96 10.39
C ILE A 72 -7.52 8.45 10.76
N LEU A 73 -8.13 7.65 9.87
CA LEU A 73 -9.44 7.04 10.01
C LEU A 73 -9.32 5.52 9.97
N THR A 74 -9.05 4.92 11.14
CA THR A 74 -8.96 3.46 11.31
C THR A 74 -10.34 2.82 11.49
N GLY A 75 -10.45 1.50 11.33
CA GLY A 75 -11.72 0.77 11.37
C GLY A 75 -12.68 1.20 10.26
N THR A 76 -12.17 1.85 9.21
CA THR A 76 -12.96 2.45 8.14
C THR A 76 -12.84 1.60 6.88
N GLN A 77 -13.97 1.03 6.45
CA GLN A 77 -14.05 0.19 5.26
C GLN A 77 -14.41 1.03 4.04
N VAL A 78 -13.60 0.95 3.00
CA VAL A 78 -13.99 1.47 1.68
C VAL A 78 -14.95 0.49 1.04
N LEU A 79 -16.14 0.98 0.64
CA LEU A 79 -17.19 0.19 0.02
C LEU A 79 -17.18 0.32 -1.50
N GLU A 80 -16.90 1.52 -1.99
CA GLU A 80 -16.99 1.84 -3.41
C GLU A 80 -16.05 2.99 -3.74
N VAL A 81 -15.49 2.95 -4.95
CA VAL A 81 -14.78 4.07 -5.58
C VAL A 81 -15.42 4.27 -6.95
N THR A 82 -15.97 5.46 -7.21
CA THR A 82 -16.60 5.76 -8.50
C THR A 82 -15.54 6.11 -9.56
N GLU A 83 -15.95 6.12 -10.83
CA GLU A 83 -15.09 6.53 -11.95
C GLU A 83 -14.65 8.01 -11.83
N GLU A 84 -15.49 8.86 -11.21
CA GLU A 84 -15.15 10.25 -10.92
C GLU A 84 -14.22 10.41 -9.70
N GLY A 85 -13.83 9.30 -9.07
CA GLY A 85 -12.89 9.27 -7.97
C GLY A 85 -13.49 9.50 -6.58
N LYS A 86 -14.84 9.55 -6.41
CA LYS A 86 -15.48 9.63 -5.09
C LYS A 86 -15.35 8.31 -4.36
N VAL A 87 -15.17 8.37 -3.06
CA VAL A 87 -15.00 7.19 -2.21
C VAL A 87 -16.16 7.07 -1.23
N LYS A 88 -16.88 5.96 -1.24
CA LYS A 88 -17.87 5.61 -0.23
C LYS A 88 -17.21 4.80 0.87
N ALA A 89 -17.30 5.26 2.11
CA ALA A 89 -16.69 4.62 3.26
C ALA A 89 -17.70 4.35 4.37
N LYS A 90 -17.52 3.20 5.05
CA LYS A 90 -18.25 2.82 6.26
C LYS A 90 -17.34 2.97 7.47
N PHE A 91 -17.80 3.75 8.42
CA PHE A 91 -17.07 4.09 9.64
C PHE A 91 -17.34 3.11 10.79
N PRO A 92 -16.52 3.09 11.86
CA PRO A 92 -16.76 2.23 13.03
C PRO A 92 -18.12 2.42 13.70
N SER A 93 -18.72 3.61 13.56
CA SER A 93 -20.07 3.90 14.04
C SER A 93 -21.18 3.18 13.26
N GLY A 94 -20.85 2.50 12.16
CA GLY A 94 -21.79 1.93 11.21
C GLY A 94 -22.33 2.91 10.17
N SER A 95 -22.02 4.21 10.29
CA SER A 95 -22.45 5.22 9.32
C SER A 95 -21.67 5.09 8.01
N GLU A 96 -22.36 5.30 6.89
CA GLU A 96 -21.76 5.35 5.56
C GLU A 96 -21.77 6.80 5.06
N ARG A 97 -20.68 7.23 4.44
CA ARG A 97 -20.55 8.56 3.86
C ARG A 97 -19.75 8.52 2.57
N TRP A 98 -20.05 9.45 1.67
CA TRP A 98 -19.21 9.79 0.54
C TRP A 98 -18.10 10.75 0.98
N LEU A 99 -16.90 10.51 0.51
CA LEU A 99 -15.74 11.36 0.66
C LEU A 99 -15.38 11.85 -0.75
N ASP A 100 -15.34 13.16 -0.94
CA ASP A 100 -15.09 13.83 -2.22
C ASP A 100 -14.26 15.11 -2.05
N ASP A 101 -13.86 15.45 -0.81
CA ASP A 101 -13.00 16.60 -0.51
C ASP A 101 -11.51 16.21 -0.60
N PHE A 102 -11.10 15.73 -1.77
CA PHE A 102 -9.71 15.45 -2.12
C PHE A 102 -9.52 15.53 -3.66
N ASP A 103 -8.32 15.85 -4.09
CA ASP A 103 -7.93 15.92 -5.51
C ASP A 103 -7.08 14.71 -5.94
N THR A 104 -6.53 14.01 -4.97
CA THR A 104 -5.65 12.86 -5.20
C THR A 104 -6.11 11.64 -4.42
N LEU A 105 -6.38 10.54 -5.12
CA LEU A 105 -6.68 9.24 -4.53
C LEU A 105 -5.48 8.31 -4.70
N VAL A 106 -4.96 7.82 -3.58
CA VAL A 106 -3.83 6.88 -3.53
C VAL A 106 -4.31 5.52 -3.07
N ILE A 107 -4.04 4.48 -3.86
CA ILE A 107 -4.37 3.10 -3.54
C ILE A 107 -3.12 2.40 -2.99
N ALA A 108 -3.18 1.95 -1.73
CA ALA A 108 -2.09 1.30 -1.01
C ALA A 108 -2.57 0.04 -0.25
N VAL A 109 -3.51 -0.72 -0.86
CA VAL A 109 -4.16 -1.89 -0.24
C VAL A 109 -3.37 -3.19 -0.36
N GLY A 110 -2.10 -3.11 -0.74
CA GLY A 110 -1.19 -4.23 -0.91
C GLY A 110 -0.93 -4.59 -2.37
N TYR A 111 -0.17 -5.66 -2.55
CA TYR A 111 0.24 -6.19 -3.84
C TYR A 111 -0.30 -7.60 -4.05
N ARG A 112 -0.35 -8.02 -5.30
CA ARG A 112 -0.58 -9.42 -5.70
C ARG A 112 0.64 -9.92 -6.44
N ALA A 113 0.94 -11.21 -6.27
CA ALA A 113 1.99 -11.85 -7.03
C ALA A 113 1.65 -11.81 -8.54
N GLU A 114 2.58 -11.28 -9.34
CA GLU A 114 2.50 -11.33 -10.80
C GLU A 114 3.32 -12.51 -11.30
N ASN A 115 2.66 -13.49 -11.87
CA ASN A 115 3.24 -14.76 -12.30
C ASN A 115 2.85 -15.19 -13.72
N ALA A 116 2.37 -14.26 -14.55
CA ALA A 116 1.95 -14.55 -15.92
C ALA A 116 3.06 -15.17 -16.75
N LEU A 117 4.29 -14.64 -16.67
CA LEU A 117 5.45 -15.20 -17.37
C LEU A 117 5.74 -16.65 -16.93
N ALA A 118 5.60 -16.97 -15.64
CA ALA A 118 5.81 -18.33 -15.17
C ALA A 118 4.77 -19.30 -15.75
N ALA A 119 3.51 -18.87 -15.84
CA ALA A 119 2.45 -19.67 -16.47
C ALA A 119 2.73 -19.92 -17.95
N GLU A 120 3.15 -18.91 -18.70
CA GLU A 120 3.54 -19.04 -20.11
C GLU A 120 4.71 -20.03 -20.30
N LEU A 121 5.74 -19.95 -19.44
CA LEU A 121 6.88 -20.88 -19.50
C LEU A 121 6.47 -22.32 -19.18
N GLU A 122 5.57 -22.51 -18.20
CA GLU A 122 5.04 -23.82 -17.84
C GLU A 122 4.25 -24.42 -19.03
N GLU A 123 3.41 -23.62 -19.72
CA GLU A 123 2.69 -24.06 -20.94
C GLU A 123 3.61 -24.43 -22.09
N MET A 124 4.77 -23.77 -22.20
CA MET A 124 5.81 -24.08 -23.19
C MET A 124 6.65 -25.31 -22.80
N GLY A 125 6.40 -25.92 -21.64
CA GLY A 125 7.19 -27.02 -21.12
C GLY A 125 8.60 -26.62 -20.63
N CYS A 126 8.84 -25.32 -20.37
CA CYS A 126 10.09 -24.83 -19.84
C CYS A 126 10.09 -24.93 -18.32
N PRO A 127 10.97 -25.73 -17.68
CA PRO A 127 11.06 -25.76 -16.22
C PRO A 127 11.45 -24.39 -15.67
N CYS A 128 10.67 -23.86 -14.74
CA CYS A 128 10.95 -22.61 -14.07
C CYS A 128 10.72 -22.69 -12.57
N VAL A 129 11.40 -21.87 -11.79
CA VAL A 129 11.21 -21.74 -10.35
C VAL A 129 10.84 -20.28 -10.05
N ARG A 130 9.69 -20.08 -9.43
CA ARG A 130 9.24 -18.77 -9.00
C ARG A 130 9.89 -18.41 -7.67
N VAL A 131 10.46 -17.21 -7.56
CA VAL A 131 11.10 -16.70 -6.34
C VAL A 131 10.68 -15.25 -6.06
N GLY A 132 10.77 -14.82 -4.81
CA GLY A 132 10.39 -13.46 -4.42
C GLY A 132 8.91 -13.16 -4.65
N ASP A 133 8.60 -11.92 -4.98
CA ASP A 133 7.21 -11.41 -5.05
C ASP A 133 6.37 -12.03 -6.17
N CYS A 134 6.98 -12.58 -7.20
CA CYS A 134 6.23 -13.34 -8.23
C CYS A 134 5.72 -14.70 -7.69
N ALA A 135 6.35 -15.26 -6.67
CA ALA A 135 5.88 -16.46 -5.98
C ALA A 135 4.92 -16.11 -4.84
N SER A 136 5.33 -15.17 -3.99
CA SER A 136 4.55 -14.71 -2.84
C SER A 136 5.03 -13.32 -2.43
N VAL A 137 4.13 -12.35 -2.47
CA VAL A 137 4.44 -10.98 -2.05
C VAL A 137 4.94 -10.96 -0.61
N GLY A 138 6.09 -10.31 -0.39
CA GLY A 138 6.73 -10.31 0.91
C GLY A 138 7.69 -9.13 1.12
N LYS A 139 8.69 -9.36 1.95
CA LYS A 139 9.76 -8.40 2.23
C LYS A 139 11.04 -8.81 1.51
N ILE A 140 12.00 -7.89 1.41
CA ILE A 140 13.33 -8.16 0.81
C ILE A 140 13.96 -9.44 1.37
N LEU A 141 13.84 -9.67 2.69
CA LEU A 141 14.39 -10.85 3.34
C LEU A 141 13.80 -12.16 2.77
N THR A 142 12.48 -12.23 2.62
CA THR A 142 11.80 -13.42 2.08
C THR A 142 12.14 -13.65 0.60
N ALA A 143 12.30 -12.56 -0.15
CA ALA A 143 12.72 -12.65 -1.56
C ALA A 143 14.16 -13.19 -1.69
N ILE A 144 15.08 -12.69 -0.85
CA ILE A 144 16.49 -13.18 -0.81
C ILE A 144 16.51 -14.65 -0.40
N GLU A 145 15.77 -15.04 0.64
CA GLU A 145 15.73 -16.41 1.13
C GLU A 145 15.21 -17.39 0.07
N SER A 146 14.09 -17.04 -0.60
CA SER A 146 13.54 -17.88 -1.67
C SER A 146 14.50 -18.01 -2.86
N GLY A 147 15.18 -16.92 -3.24
CA GLY A 147 16.20 -16.93 -4.28
C GLY A 147 17.41 -17.79 -3.92
N PHE A 148 17.88 -17.71 -2.68
CA PHE A 148 18.96 -18.55 -2.17
C PHE A 148 18.61 -20.03 -2.20
N GLN A 149 17.43 -20.40 -1.70
CA GLN A 149 16.95 -21.79 -1.70
C GLN A 149 16.83 -22.34 -3.13
N ALA A 150 16.28 -21.54 -4.05
CA ALA A 150 16.21 -21.92 -5.46
C ALA A 150 17.61 -22.14 -6.06
N GLY A 151 18.56 -21.22 -5.81
CA GLY A 151 19.94 -21.36 -6.27
C GLY A 151 20.63 -22.61 -5.75
N CYS A 152 20.41 -22.98 -4.48
CA CYS A 152 20.96 -24.21 -3.90
C CYS A 152 20.32 -25.49 -4.48
N SER A 153 19.16 -25.41 -5.09
CA SER A 153 18.46 -26.54 -5.71
C SER A 153 18.88 -26.84 -7.15
N ILE A 154 19.58 -25.92 -7.82
CA ILE A 154 20.09 -26.08 -9.17
C ILE A 154 21.29 -27.04 -9.11
N LYS A 155 21.20 -28.14 -9.87
CA LYS A 155 22.24 -29.16 -9.98
C LYS A 155 23.05 -28.93 -11.23
#